data_75ddc360d3897e4412a29dc7caa08811
#
_entry.id   75ddc360d3897e4412a29dc7caa08811
#
_cell.length_a   1.000
_cell.length_b   1.000
_cell.length_c   1.000
_cell.angle_alpha   90.00
_cell.angle_beta   90.00
_cell.angle_gamma   90.00
#
_symmetry.space_group_name_H-M   'P 1'
#
loop_
_entity.id
_entity.type
_entity.pdbx_description
1 polymer ?
#
loop_
_entity_poly.entity_id
_entity_poly.type
_entity_poly.pdbx_seq_one_letter_code
_entity_poly.pdbx_strand_id
1 'polypeptide(L)'
;MLQPKRTKFRKQQKGRNRGLAQSGSRVSFGEYALKATTRGRLTARQIEAARRTITRKVKRGGKLWIRVFPDKPVSKKPLEVRMGKGKGNVEYWVALVQPGKVLYEIEGVPEVLAREAFTLAAAKLPVQTSFAKRTVM
;
A
#
# COMPACT_ATOMS: atom_id res chain seq x y z
N MET A 1 14.05 -1.17 1.08
CA MET A 1 12.59 -1.10 0.87
C MET A 1 11.90 -2.19 1.65
N LEU A 2 10.60 -2.04 1.86
CA LEU A 2 9.83 -2.99 2.64
C LEU A 2 9.78 -4.36 1.97
N GLN A 3 10.09 -5.39 2.73
CA GLN A 3 9.94 -6.78 2.32
C GLN A 3 9.97 -7.67 3.56
N PRO A 4 9.39 -8.88 3.51
CA PRO A 4 9.43 -9.78 4.66
C PRO A 4 10.84 -10.25 4.96
N LYS A 5 11.16 -10.36 6.25
CA LYS A 5 12.45 -10.92 6.68
C LYS A 5 12.50 -12.42 6.48
N ARG A 6 11.38 -13.11 6.70
CA ARG A 6 11.25 -14.56 6.51
C ARG A 6 9.94 -14.86 5.83
N THR A 7 9.96 -15.89 4.97
CA THR A 7 8.76 -16.35 4.29
C THR A 7 8.67 -17.86 4.39
N LYS A 8 7.44 -18.37 4.49
CA LYS A 8 7.19 -19.81 4.47
C LYS A 8 7.50 -20.38 3.08
N PHE A 9 7.13 -19.65 2.04
CA PHE A 9 7.42 -19.98 0.66
C PHE A 9 8.09 -18.79 -0.01
N ARG A 10 9.19 -19.07 -0.73
CA ARG A 10 9.94 -18.04 -1.42
C ARG A 10 9.17 -17.42 -2.59
N LYS A 11 8.38 -18.25 -3.27
CA LYS A 11 7.58 -17.83 -4.42
C LYS A 11 6.14 -18.23 -4.19
N GLN A 12 5.21 -17.47 -4.77
CA GLN A 12 3.78 -17.71 -4.66
C GLN A 12 3.13 -17.64 -6.03
N GLN A 13 2.02 -18.35 -6.18
CA GLN A 13 1.23 -18.24 -7.40
C GLN A 13 0.54 -16.89 -7.45
N LYS A 14 0.34 -16.37 -8.66
CA LYS A 14 -0.25 -15.05 -8.86
C LYS A 14 -1.64 -14.93 -8.27
N GLY A 15 -2.52 -15.91 -8.52
CA GLY A 15 -3.90 -15.87 -8.02
C GLY A 15 -4.69 -14.69 -8.57
N ARG A 16 -5.89 -14.51 -8.02
CA ARG A 16 -6.77 -13.38 -8.36
C ARG A 16 -7.05 -12.55 -7.11
N ASN A 17 -7.00 -11.23 -7.28
CA ASN A 17 -7.34 -10.30 -6.22
C ASN A 17 -8.87 -10.10 -6.22
N ARG A 18 -9.55 -10.66 -5.23
CA ARG A 18 -11.01 -10.65 -5.14
C ARG A 18 -11.50 -10.16 -3.78
N GLY A 19 -12.75 -9.76 -3.74
CA GLY A 19 -13.45 -9.42 -2.51
C GLY A 19 -13.23 -8.00 -2.04
N LEU A 20 -13.79 -7.70 -0.89
CA LEU A 20 -13.68 -6.42 -0.22
C LEU A 20 -12.82 -6.58 1.03
N ALA A 21 -12.21 -5.49 1.47
CA ALA A 21 -11.40 -5.51 2.69
C ALA A 21 -12.30 -5.73 3.91
N GLN A 22 -12.02 -6.80 4.65
CA GLN A 22 -12.73 -7.10 5.90
C GLN A 22 -11.92 -6.70 7.12
N SER A 23 -10.59 -6.74 7.00
CA SER A 23 -9.69 -6.25 8.04
C SER A 23 -8.87 -5.10 7.50
N GLY A 24 -8.46 -4.19 8.38
CA GLY A 24 -7.72 -2.99 7.96
C GLY A 24 -8.58 -2.01 7.17
N SER A 25 -9.90 -2.01 7.38
CA SER A 25 -10.83 -1.12 6.69
C SER A 25 -11.27 0.07 7.54
N ARG A 26 -10.85 0.13 8.80
CA ARG A 26 -11.19 1.21 9.71
C ARG A 26 -9.96 1.99 10.12
N VAL A 27 -10.15 3.29 10.35
CA VAL A 27 -9.10 4.15 10.90
C VAL A 27 -8.94 3.79 12.37
N SER A 28 -7.78 3.24 12.72
CA SER A 28 -7.53 2.69 14.07
C SER A 28 -6.49 3.46 14.86
N PHE A 29 -5.47 4.00 14.21
CA PHE A 29 -4.34 4.64 14.89
C PHE A 29 -4.35 6.15 14.79
N GLY A 30 -4.74 6.72 13.64
CA GLY A 30 -4.70 8.14 13.39
C GLY A 30 -6.07 8.80 13.40
N GLU A 31 -6.09 10.07 13.01
CA GLU A 31 -7.33 10.84 12.87
C GLU A 31 -7.87 10.81 11.44
N TYR A 32 -6.97 10.73 10.47
CA TYR A 32 -7.29 10.76 9.04
C TYR A 32 -6.62 9.58 8.35
N ALA A 33 -7.24 9.12 7.28
CA ALA A 33 -6.74 7.97 6.55
C ALA A 33 -6.93 8.12 5.05
N LEU A 34 -6.08 7.43 4.30
CA LEU A 34 -6.21 7.25 2.88
C LEU A 34 -6.66 5.82 2.65
N LYS A 35 -7.84 5.64 2.06
CA LYS A 35 -8.43 4.33 1.77
C LYS A 35 -8.43 4.05 0.29
N ALA A 36 -8.18 2.81 -0.09
CA ALA A 36 -8.34 2.38 -1.48
C ALA A 36 -9.82 2.21 -1.81
N THR A 37 -10.23 2.70 -2.96
CA THR A 37 -11.59 2.51 -3.48
C THR A 37 -11.63 1.48 -4.61
N THR A 38 -10.49 1.16 -5.19
CA THR A 38 -10.36 0.12 -6.20
C THR A 38 -9.35 -0.92 -5.72
N ARG A 39 -9.38 -2.08 -6.36
CA ARG A 39 -8.41 -3.13 -6.03
C ARG A 39 -7.16 -2.98 -6.91
N GLY A 40 -6.05 -3.49 -6.41
CA GLY A 40 -4.80 -3.43 -7.13
C GLY A 40 -3.65 -4.01 -6.32
N ARG A 41 -2.45 -3.73 -6.79
CA ARG A 41 -1.23 -4.16 -6.13
C ARG A 41 -0.34 -2.94 -5.90
N LEU A 42 0.16 -2.82 -4.68
CA LEU A 42 1.11 -1.76 -4.34
C LEU A 42 2.48 -2.39 -4.22
N THR A 43 3.42 -1.91 -5.03
CA THR A 43 4.82 -2.35 -4.90
C THR A 43 5.46 -1.67 -3.70
N ALA A 44 6.53 -2.27 -3.18
CA ALA A 44 7.29 -1.66 -2.09
C ALA A 44 7.76 -0.25 -2.47
N ARG A 45 8.12 -0.03 -3.73
CA ARG A 45 8.56 1.28 -4.22
C ARG A 45 7.44 2.31 -4.20
N GLN A 46 6.23 1.90 -4.60
CA GLN A 46 5.07 2.79 -4.58
C GLN A 46 4.70 3.18 -3.16
N ILE A 47 4.71 2.22 -2.24
CA ILE A 47 4.43 2.48 -0.82
C ILE A 47 5.45 3.49 -0.27
N GLU A 48 6.72 3.32 -0.56
CA GLU A 48 7.78 4.22 -0.10
C GLU A 48 7.66 5.61 -0.74
N ALA A 49 7.35 5.68 -2.03
CA ALA A 49 7.16 6.96 -2.72
C ALA A 49 6.02 7.76 -2.11
N ALA A 50 4.89 7.12 -1.83
CA ALA A 50 3.76 7.77 -1.20
C ALA A 50 4.10 8.23 0.23
N ARG A 51 4.78 7.38 1.00
CA ARG A 51 5.22 7.73 2.35
C ARG A 51 6.09 8.99 2.35
N ARG A 52 7.07 9.03 1.45
CA ARG A 52 7.97 10.20 1.34
C ARG A 52 7.22 11.47 0.97
N THR A 53 6.25 11.36 0.07
CA THR A 53 5.42 12.49 -0.34
C THR A 53 4.63 13.04 0.83
N ILE A 54 4.00 12.17 1.62
CA ILE A 54 3.23 12.59 2.80
C ILE A 54 4.15 13.27 3.82
N THR A 55 5.28 12.64 4.14
CA THR A 55 6.23 13.15 5.13
C THR A 55 6.77 14.51 4.71
N ARG A 56 7.07 14.68 3.42
CA ARG A 56 7.58 15.96 2.90
C ARG A 56 6.54 17.06 3.02
N LYS A 57 5.28 16.76 2.74
CA LYS A 57 4.21 17.76 2.79
C LYS A 57 3.93 18.22 4.22
N VAL A 58 3.95 17.31 5.18
CA VAL A 58 3.65 17.65 6.58
C VAL A 58 4.88 18.15 7.35
N LYS A 59 6.07 18.12 6.74
CA LYS A 59 7.31 18.71 7.28
C LYS A 59 7.62 18.29 8.72
N ARG A 60 7.63 16.98 8.97
CA ARG A 60 7.90 16.41 10.30
C ARG A 60 6.79 16.65 11.34
N GLY A 61 5.66 17.25 10.93
CA GLY A 61 4.50 17.37 11.80
C GLY A 61 3.76 16.05 11.88
N GLY A 62 3.19 15.76 13.04
CA GLY A 62 2.33 14.60 13.20
C GLY A 62 3.03 13.26 13.15
N LYS A 63 2.22 12.22 13.07
CA LYS A 63 2.66 10.83 13.02
C LYS A 63 1.95 10.12 11.88
N LEU A 64 2.70 9.31 11.14
CA LEU A 64 2.20 8.55 9.99
C LEU A 64 2.32 7.06 10.26
N TRP A 65 1.25 6.32 9.97
CA TRP A 65 1.24 4.86 10.00
C TRP A 65 1.03 4.34 8.59
N ILE A 66 1.83 3.35 8.20
CA ILE A 66 1.64 2.59 6.97
C ILE A 66 0.87 1.34 7.35
N ARG A 67 -0.35 1.18 6.80
CA ARG A 67 -1.25 0.08 7.16
C ARG A 67 -1.15 -1.11 6.21
N VAL A 68 -0.29 -1.04 5.21
CA VAL A 68 -0.08 -2.13 4.24
C VAL A 68 1.37 -2.55 4.25
N PHE A 69 1.61 -3.83 3.98
CA PHE A 69 2.95 -4.37 3.89
C PHE A 69 3.08 -5.24 2.64
N PRO A 70 4.15 -5.09 1.86
CA PRO A 70 4.34 -5.87 0.63
C PRO A 70 4.90 -7.25 0.96
N ASP A 71 4.01 -8.19 1.21
CA ASP A 71 4.38 -9.55 1.62
C ASP A 71 4.22 -10.60 0.53
N LYS A 72 3.70 -10.23 -0.65
CA LYS A 72 3.54 -11.15 -1.76
C LYS A 72 4.69 -10.98 -2.77
N PRO A 73 5.46 -12.04 -3.03
CA PRO A 73 6.53 -11.97 -4.03
C PRO A 73 5.95 -12.05 -5.45
N VAL A 74 6.52 -11.26 -6.35
CA VAL A 74 6.18 -11.32 -7.77
C VAL A 74 7.41 -11.77 -8.52
N SER A 75 7.25 -12.86 -9.27
CA SER A 75 8.32 -13.43 -10.08
C SER A 75 8.18 -12.97 -11.52
N LYS A 76 9.32 -12.81 -12.19
CA LYS A 76 9.36 -12.41 -13.58
C LYS A 76 10.47 -13.18 -14.27
N LYS A 77 10.17 -13.76 -15.44
CA LYS A 77 11.18 -14.40 -16.27
C LYS A 77 11.76 -13.37 -17.23
N PRO A 78 13.07 -13.45 -17.53
CA PRO A 78 13.64 -12.63 -18.60
C PRO A 78 12.94 -12.94 -19.93
N LEU A 79 12.88 -11.93 -20.80
CA LEU A 79 12.24 -12.09 -22.12
C LEU A 79 12.86 -13.20 -22.96
N GLU A 80 14.14 -13.49 -22.76
CA GLU A 80 14.89 -14.48 -23.50
C GLU A 80 14.70 -15.91 -23.01
N VAL A 81 14.05 -16.10 -21.85
CA VAL A 81 13.85 -17.43 -21.27
C VAL A 81 12.57 -18.04 -21.81
N ARG A 82 12.66 -19.29 -22.28
CA ARG A 82 11.50 -20.01 -22.78
C ARG A 82 10.49 -20.29 -21.65
N MET A 83 9.20 -20.19 -21.99
CA MET A 83 8.15 -20.51 -21.05
C MET A 83 8.20 -22.03 -20.72
N GLY A 84 7.80 -22.36 -19.50
CA GLY A 84 7.69 -23.74 -19.05
C GLY A 84 8.88 -24.32 -18.31
N LYS A 85 9.97 -23.58 -18.17
CA LYS A 85 11.16 -24.03 -17.43
C LYS A 85 11.11 -23.65 -15.94
N GLY A 86 9.92 -23.73 -15.33
CA GLY A 86 9.76 -23.34 -13.94
C GLY A 86 9.52 -21.85 -13.75
N LYS A 87 9.27 -21.46 -12.52
CA LYS A 87 8.96 -20.09 -12.16
C LYS A 87 10.22 -19.23 -12.10
N GLY A 88 10.14 -18.02 -12.64
CA GLY A 88 11.26 -17.08 -12.60
C GLY A 88 11.65 -16.64 -11.18
N ASN A 89 12.73 -15.88 -11.07
CA ASN A 89 13.17 -15.36 -9.78
C ASN A 89 12.21 -14.30 -9.24
N VAL A 90 12.20 -14.13 -7.92
CA VAL A 90 11.43 -13.05 -7.29
C VAL A 90 12.08 -11.73 -7.64
N GLU A 91 11.32 -10.86 -8.33
CA GLU A 91 11.80 -9.55 -8.77
C GLU A 91 11.46 -8.45 -7.77
N TYR A 92 10.26 -8.51 -7.19
CA TYR A 92 9.79 -7.48 -6.28
C TYR A 92 8.66 -8.01 -5.41
N TRP A 93 8.29 -7.21 -4.42
CA TRP A 93 7.25 -7.55 -3.45
C TRP A 93 6.09 -6.57 -3.58
N VAL A 94 4.88 -7.08 -3.42
CA VAL A 94 3.66 -6.26 -3.51
C VAL A 94 2.71 -6.56 -2.35
N ALA A 95 1.89 -5.57 -2.02
CA ALA A 95 0.73 -5.74 -1.15
C ALA A 95 -0.51 -5.83 -2.04
N LEU A 96 -1.33 -6.86 -1.82
CA LEU A 96 -2.63 -6.94 -2.49
C LEU A 96 -3.61 -6.04 -1.75
N VAL A 97 -4.30 -5.18 -2.49
CA VAL A 97 -5.20 -4.20 -1.94
C VAL A 97 -6.61 -4.46 -2.46
N GLN A 98 -7.56 -4.50 -1.54
CA GLN A 98 -8.98 -4.66 -1.84
C GLN A 98 -9.70 -3.34 -1.57
N PRO A 99 -10.84 -3.06 -2.25
CA PRO A 99 -11.60 -1.85 -1.96
C PRO A 99 -11.96 -1.76 -0.48
N GLY A 100 -11.78 -0.57 0.10
CA GLY A 100 -12.03 -0.33 1.52
C GLY A 100 -10.80 -0.45 2.42
N LYS A 101 -9.67 -0.90 1.89
CA LYS A 101 -8.44 -1.07 2.67
C LYS A 101 -7.85 0.29 3.05
N VAL A 102 -7.53 0.49 4.32
CA VAL A 102 -6.79 1.66 4.78
C VAL A 102 -5.32 1.48 4.42
N LEU A 103 -4.77 2.44 3.70
CA LEU A 103 -3.37 2.40 3.24
C LEU A 103 -2.44 3.16 4.18
N TYR A 104 -2.84 4.36 4.57
CA TYR A 104 -2.06 5.22 5.46
C TYR A 104 -2.99 5.89 6.46
N GLU A 105 -2.47 6.16 7.65
CA GLU A 105 -3.15 6.96 8.67
C GLU A 105 -2.22 8.03 9.15
N ILE A 106 -2.77 9.19 9.52
CA ILE A 106 -1.99 10.32 10.00
C ILE A 106 -2.73 10.99 11.17
N GLU A 107 -1.96 11.52 12.11
CA GLU A 107 -2.51 12.33 13.20
C GLU A 107 -1.57 13.48 13.52
N GLY A 108 -2.08 14.46 14.27
CA GLY A 108 -1.26 15.59 14.70
C GLY A 108 -1.10 16.66 13.66
N VAL A 109 -1.92 16.66 12.60
CA VAL A 109 -1.91 17.69 11.55
C VAL A 109 -3.33 18.17 11.29
N PRO A 110 -3.52 19.42 10.81
CA PRO A 110 -4.84 19.90 10.42
C PRO A 110 -5.42 19.09 9.26
N GLU A 111 -6.75 19.00 9.19
CA GLU A 111 -7.43 18.25 8.14
C GLU A 111 -7.05 18.73 6.73
N VAL A 112 -6.96 20.04 6.53
CA VAL A 112 -6.60 20.61 5.22
C VAL A 112 -5.24 20.10 4.77
N LEU A 113 -4.27 20.12 5.67
CA LEU A 113 -2.91 19.65 5.37
C LEU A 113 -2.90 18.14 5.11
N ALA A 114 -3.67 17.36 5.90
CA ALA A 114 -3.77 15.93 5.69
C ALA A 114 -4.38 15.61 4.32
N ARG A 115 -5.43 16.32 3.92
CA ARG A 115 -6.05 16.14 2.59
C ARG A 115 -5.07 16.43 1.47
N GLU A 116 -4.31 17.52 1.58
CA GLU A 116 -3.32 17.88 0.57
C GLU A 116 -2.22 16.82 0.47
N ALA A 117 -1.72 16.36 1.62
CA ALA A 117 -0.67 15.35 1.65
C ALA A 117 -1.14 14.04 1.00
N PHE A 118 -2.36 13.60 1.33
CA PHE A 118 -2.91 12.37 0.77
C PHE A 118 -3.25 12.50 -0.72
N THR A 119 -3.68 13.69 -1.16
CA THR A 119 -3.90 13.93 -2.59
C THR A 119 -2.61 13.77 -3.39
N LEU A 120 -1.51 14.33 -2.88
CA LEU A 120 -0.20 14.18 -3.51
C LEU A 120 0.28 12.73 -3.49
N ALA A 121 0.06 12.04 -2.37
CA ALA A 121 0.46 10.64 -2.24
C ALA A 121 -0.35 9.74 -3.17
N ALA A 122 -1.63 10.02 -3.36
CA ALA A 122 -2.50 9.22 -4.23
C ALA A 122 -1.99 9.20 -5.66
N ALA A 123 -1.34 10.26 -6.11
CA ALA A 123 -0.75 10.33 -7.45
C ALA A 123 0.41 9.34 -7.63
N LYS A 124 0.98 8.83 -6.55
CA LYS A 124 2.07 7.84 -6.59
C LYS A 124 1.57 6.41 -6.53
N LEU A 125 0.26 6.21 -6.36
CA LEU A 125 -0.34 4.90 -6.18
C LEU A 125 -1.15 4.50 -7.41
N PRO A 126 -1.19 3.20 -7.76
CA PRO A 126 -1.93 2.73 -8.93
C PRO A 126 -3.42 2.51 -8.67
N VAL A 127 -3.88 2.66 -7.43
CA VAL A 127 -5.28 2.48 -7.07
C VAL A 127 -5.94 3.83 -6.84
N GLN A 128 -7.25 3.89 -7.04
CA GLN A 128 -8.02 5.06 -6.67
C GLN A 128 -8.23 5.06 -5.16
N THR A 129 -8.26 6.24 -4.57
CA THR A 129 -8.30 6.39 -3.12
C THR A 129 -9.34 7.42 -2.71
N SER A 130 -9.72 7.37 -1.44
CA SER A 130 -10.59 8.36 -0.82
C SER A 130 -10.02 8.76 0.54
N PHE A 131 -10.36 9.97 0.96
CA PHE A 131 -10.00 10.49 2.28
C PHE A 131 -11.05 10.03 3.30
N ALA A 132 -10.58 9.58 4.46
CA ALA A 132 -11.47 9.15 5.53
C ALA A 132 -11.07 9.81 6.85
N LYS A 133 -12.05 10.05 7.70
CA LYS A 133 -11.83 10.52 9.06
C LYS A 133 -12.16 9.41 10.04
N ARG A 134 -11.50 9.44 11.20
CA ARG A 134 -11.81 8.51 12.27
C ARG A 134 -13.22 8.81 12.77
N THR A 135 -14.03 7.76 12.83
CA THR A 135 -15.37 7.88 13.39
C THR A 135 -15.28 7.82 14.91
N VAL A 136 -15.77 8.86 15.56
CA VAL A 136 -15.85 8.90 17.02
C VAL A 136 -17.28 8.45 17.40
N MET A 137 -17.34 7.38 18.17
CA MET A 137 -18.62 6.89 18.68
C MET A 137 -18.73 7.20 20.16
#